data_bde70567472674d7f089fed60fa0e100
#
_entry.id   bde70567472674d7f089fed60fa0e100
#
_cell.length_a   1.000
_cell.length_b   1.000
_cell.length_c   1.000
_cell.angle_alpha   90.00
_cell.angle_beta   90.00
_cell.angle_gamma   90.00
#
_symmetry.space_group_name_H-M   'P 1'
#
loop_
_entity.id
_entity.type
_entity.pdbx_description
1 polymer ?
#
loop_
_entity_poly.entity_id
_entity_poly.type
_entity_poly.pdbx_seq_one_letter_code
_entity_poly.pdbx_strand_id
1 'polypeptide(L)'
;GGLVAGKTVKTTRTNQLMAFITLEDLLGPVEVIVFPRDYEANRDLFTEDSKLFIRGRVSIGDDPVGKLVCEQVIPFDSIPKELWLQFPDMETYQSGEQRLLTSLRSSEGKDRVVIYLQKERAKKVLPANWNVQVTPGLLEELGRGLGEKNVKVVEKGLEKLGKMN
;
A
#
# COMPACT_ATOMS: atom_id res chain seq x y z
N GLY A 1 -7.01 4.38 8.49
CA GLY A 1 -7.29 4.39 7.04
C GLY A 1 -8.76 4.17 6.77
N GLY A 2 -9.21 4.59 5.61
CA GLY A 2 -10.64 4.47 5.25
C GLY A 2 -10.91 4.92 3.82
N LEU A 3 -12.20 5.03 3.54
CA LEU A 3 -12.77 5.48 2.28
C LEU A 3 -13.07 6.99 2.36
N VAL A 4 -12.80 7.74 1.31
CA VAL A 4 -13.23 9.14 1.20
C VAL A 4 -14.73 9.17 0.93
N ALA A 5 -15.52 9.48 1.96
CA ALA A 5 -16.98 9.56 1.87
C ALA A 5 -17.47 10.96 1.50
N GLY A 6 -16.64 11.99 1.65
CA GLY A 6 -16.99 13.36 1.28
C GLY A 6 -15.81 14.31 1.30
N LYS A 7 -15.94 15.41 0.55
CA LYS A 7 -14.94 16.47 0.45
C LYS A 7 -15.60 17.85 0.38
N THR A 8 -15.19 18.75 1.25
CA THR A 8 -15.55 20.17 1.19
C THR A 8 -14.28 21.00 1.03
N VAL A 9 -14.18 21.76 -0.05
CA VAL A 9 -13.05 22.66 -0.30
C VAL A 9 -13.41 24.07 0.13
N LYS A 10 -12.50 24.74 0.87
CA LYS A 10 -12.65 26.13 1.30
C LYS A 10 -11.44 26.96 0.94
N THR A 11 -11.64 28.23 0.70
CA THR A 11 -10.56 29.19 0.50
C THR A 11 -10.17 29.82 1.85
N THR A 12 -8.89 29.85 2.14
CA THR A 12 -8.34 30.50 3.33
C THR A 12 -8.33 32.01 3.19
N ARG A 13 -8.05 32.74 4.27
CA ARG A 13 -7.88 34.20 4.23
C ARG A 13 -6.75 34.66 3.31
N THR A 14 -5.78 33.80 3.04
CA THR A 14 -4.63 34.05 2.13
C THR A 14 -4.91 33.58 0.71
N ASN A 15 -6.18 33.36 0.35
CA ASN A 15 -6.64 32.92 -0.97
C ASN A 15 -6.04 31.56 -1.44
N GLN A 16 -5.74 30.68 -0.50
CA GLN A 16 -5.26 29.32 -0.79
C GLN A 16 -6.39 28.31 -0.52
N LEU A 17 -6.40 27.20 -1.26
CA LEU A 17 -7.39 26.14 -1.09
C LEU A 17 -6.99 25.19 0.04
N MET A 18 -7.93 24.85 0.90
CA MET A 18 -7.81 23.77 1.88
C MET A 18 -9.05 22.88 1.79
N ALA A 19 -8.98 21.68 2.35
CA ALA A 19 -10.11 20.76 2.31
C ALA A 19 -10.44 20.19 3.69
N PHE A 20 -11.71 19.85 3.86
CA PHE A 20 -12.24 19.01 4.91
C PHE A 20 -12.68 17.70 4.26
N ILE A 21 -12.06 16.60 4.63
CA ILE A 21 -12.31 15.28 4.08
C ILE A 21 -13.02 14.45 5.13
N THR A 22 -14.14 13.85 4.77
CA THR A 22 -14.77 12.83 5.59
C THR A 22 -14.17 11.48 5.21
N LEU A 23 -13.37 10.90 6.10
CA LEU A 23 -12.79 9.57 5.93
C LEU A 23 -13.61 8.59 6.76
N GLU A 24 -14.16 7.56 6.14
CA GLU A 24 -15.01 6.56 6.78
C GLU A 24 -14.31 5.19 6.83
N ASP A 25 -14.34 4.55 7.98
CA ASP A 25 -13.91 3.17 8.18
C ASP A 25 -15.02 2.34 8.88
N LEU A 26 -14.70 1.11 9.29
CA LEU A 26 -15.66 0.22 9.95
C LEU A 26 -16.14 0.73 11.33
N LEU A 27 -15.46 1.70 11.92
CA LEU A 27 -15.80 2.28 13.22
C LEU A 27 -16.60 3.58 13.09
N GLY A 28 -16.61 4.19 11.91
CA GLY A 28 -17.36 5.40 11.61
C GLY A 28 -16.56 6.49 10.90
N PRO A 29 -17.16 7.67 10.67
CA PRO A 29 -16.53 8.77 9.97
C PRO A 29 -15.57 9.57 10.87
N VAL A 30 -14.48 10.03 10.27
CA VAL A 30 -13.54 10.98 10.88
C VAL A 30 -13.39 12.18 9.95
N GLU A 31 -13.51 13.39 10.48
CA GLU A 31 -13.21 14.60 9.72
C GLU A 31 -11.69 14.87 9.72
N VAL A 32 -11.14 15.00 8.52
CA VAL A 32 -9.73 15.28 8.28
C VAL A 32 -9.58 16.69 7.74
N ILE A 33 -8.78 17.52 8.41
CA ILE A 33 -8.42 18.86 7.95
C ILE A 33 -7.15 18.76 7.12
N VAL A 34 -7.22 19.17 5.87
CA VAL A 34 -6.09 19.17 4.94
C VAL A 34 -5.75 20.62 4.61
N PHE A 35 -4.63 21.09 5.16
CA PHE A 35 -4.16 22.46 4.95
C PHE A 35 -3.65 22.66 3.51
N PRO A 36 -3.53 23.94 3.05
CA PRO A 36 -3.28 24.25 1.64
C PRO A 36 -2.10 23.52 1.03
N ARG A 37 -0.96 23.46 1.71
CA ARG A 37 0.24 22.78 1.22
C ARG A 37 -0.02 21.30 0.93
N ASP A 38 -0.65 20.60 1.88
CA ASP A 38 -0.89 19.16 1.77
C ASP A 38 -2.06 18.87 0.84
N TYR A 39 -3.03 19.80 0.75
CA TYR A 39 -4.11 19.70 -0.20
C TYR A 39 -3.62 19.86 -1.65
N GLU A 40 -2.79 20.85 -1.94
CA GLU A 40 -2.25 21.07 -3.28
C GLU A 40 -1.39 19.89 -3.75
N ALA A 41 -0.59 19.31 -2.86
CA ALA A 41 0.27 18.17 -3.16
C ALA A 41 -0.51 16.85 -3.41
N ASN A 42 -1.74 16.72 -2.86
CA ASN A 42 -2.47 15.46 -2.85
C ASN A 42 -3.92 15.59 -3.33
N ARG A 43 -4.31 16.72 -3.95
CA ARG A 43 -5.71 17.02 -4.30
C ARG A 43 -6.38 15.93 -5.14
N ASP A 44 -5.63 15.28 -6.02
CA ASP A 44 -6.11 14.25 -6.93
C ASP A 44 -6.38 12.91 -6.22
N LEU A 45 -5.83 12.73 -5.01
CA LEU A 45 -6.07 11.56 -4.17
C LEU A 45 -7.38 11.66 -3.39
N PHE A 46 -7.85 12.90 -3.10
CA PHE A 46 -9.09 13.15 -2.36
C PHE A 46 -10.31 13.14 -3.27
N THR A 47 -10.53 12.02 -3.95
CA THR A 47 -11.75 11.77 -4.73
C THR A 47 -12.68 10.84 -3.96
N GLU A 48 -13.98 10.97 -4.20
CA GLU A 48 -14.98 10.08 -3.61
C GLU A 48 -14.64 8.62 -3.90
N ASP A 49 -14.86 7.74 -2.94
CA ASP A 49 -14.52 6.31 -2.97
C ASP A 49 -13.01 5.98 -2.96
N SER A 50 -12.11 6.96 -2.94
CA SER A 50 -10.69 6.71 -2.78
C SER A 50 -10.39 6.07 -1.43
N LYS A 51 -9.56 5.02 -1.45
CA LYS A 51 -9.08 4.34 -0.24
C LYS A 51 -7.73 4.89 0.17
N LEU A 52 -7.68 5.54 1.33
CA LEU A 52 -6.50 6.27 1.79
C LEU A 52 -6.11 5.88 3.21
N PHE A 53 -4.81 5.82 3.47
CA PHE A 53 -4.27 5.99 4.82
C PHE A 53 -3.88 7.45 4.99
N ILE A 54 -4.33 8.05 6.08
CA ILE A 54 -3.97 9.43 6.45
C ILE A 54 -3.26 9.38 7.80
N ARG A 55 -2.05 9.88 7.83
CA ARG A 55 -1.30 10.14 9.04
C ARG A 55 -1.46 11.60 9.40
N GLY A 56 -1.67 11.88 10.68
CA GLY A 56 -1.84 13.24 11.14
C GLY A 56 -1.87 13.36 12.66
N ARG A 57 -2.13 14.57 13.14
CA ARG A 57 -2.29 14.88 14.55
C ARG A 57 -3.77 15.04 14.88
N VAL A 58 -4.18 14.52 16.02
CA VAL A 58 -5.53 14.76 16.54
C VAL A 58 -5.59 16.19 17.04
N SER A 59 -6.57 16.95 16.57
CA SER A 59 -6.91 18.27 17.07
C SER A 59 -8.19 18.14 17.89
N ILE A 60 -8.07 18.38 19.20
CA ILE A 60 -9.19 18.44 20.13
C ILE A 60 -9.47 19.92 20.35
N GLY A 61 -10.47 20.44 19.64
CA GLY A 61 -11.00 21.79 19.86
C GLY A 61 -12.17 21.76 20.86
N ASP A 62 -13.05 22.76 20.78
CA ASP A 62 -14.30 22.81 21.55
C ASP A 62 -15.35 21.78 21.07
N ASP A 63 -15.07 21.08 19.99
CA ASP A 63 -15.91 20.01 19.43
C ASP A 63 -15.58 18.69 20.16
N PRO A 64 -16.59 17.98 20.72
CA PRO A 64 -16.37 16.70 21.41
C PRO A 64 -15.87 15.59 20.48
N VAL A 65 -16.02 15.75 19.17
CA VAL A 65 -15.47 14.85 18.17
C VAL A 65 -14.15 15.41 17.65
N GLY A 66 -13.03 14.82 18.06
CA GLY A 66 -11.70 15.23 17.60
C GLY A 66 -11.57 15.13 16.07
N LYS A 67 -10.84 16.09 15.50
CA LYS A 67 -10.53 16.11 14.06
C LYS A 67 -9.09 15.69 13.82
N LEU A 68 -8.82 15.09 12.68
CA LEU A 68 -7.46 14.71 12.27
C LEU A 68 -6.89 15.84 11.37
N VAL A 69 -5.77 16.42 11.78
CA VAL A 69 -4.99 17.34 10.92
C VAL A 69 -4.05 16.50 10.08
N CYS A 70 -4.24 16.52 8.76
CA CYS A 70 -3.45 15.75 7.80
C CYS A 70 -1.98 16.19 7.80
N GLU A 71 -1.06 15.24 7.84
CA GLU A 71 0.38 15.44 7.66
C GLU A 71 0.92 14.61 6.49
N GLN A 72 0.29 13.47 6.20
CA GLN A 72 0.68 12.58 5.10
C GLN A 72 -0.51 11.80 4.59
N VAL A 73 -0.60 11.64 3.28
CA VAL A 73 -1.62 10.84 2.58
C VAL A 73 -0.93 9.71 1.83
N ILE A 74 -1.45 8.50 1.98
CA ILE A 74 -0.90 7.30 1.35
C ILE A 74 -2.08 6.52 0.73
N PRO A 75 -2.16 6.42 -0.61
CA PRO A 75 -3.14 5.54 -1.26
C PRO A 75 -2.94 4.08 -0.84
N PHE A 76 -4.03 3.33 -0.67
CA PHE A 76 -3.95 1.89 -0.35
C PHE A 76 -3.11 1.12 -1.37
N ASP A 77 -3.24 1.48 -2.65
CA ASP A 77 -2.53 0.80 -3.74
C ASP A 77 -1.02 1.13 -3.79
N SER A 78 -0.57 2.14 -3.04
CA SER A 78 0.84 2.51 -2.97
C SER A 78 1.62 1.83 -1.83
N ILE A 79 0.94 1.01 -1.01
CA ILE A 79 1.61 0.24 0.04
C ILE A 79 2.46 -0.85 -0.62
N PRO A 80 3.79 -0.84 -0.41
CA PRO A 80 4.63 -1.88 -0.96
C PRO A 80 4.25 -3.24 -0.40
N LYS A 81 4.00 -4.19 -1.28
CA LYS A 81 3.75 -5.58 -0.94
C LYS A 81 5.03 -6.40 -1.11
N GLU A 82 5.08 -7.51 -0.42
CA GLU A 82 6.08 -8.54 -0.68
C GLU A 82 5.36 -9.81 -1.15
N LEU A 83 5.74 -10.28 -2.33
CA LEU A 83 5.30 -11.56 -2.85
C LEU A 83 6.26 -12.64 -2.36
N TRP A 84 5.80 -13.49 -1.48
CA TRP A 84 6.57 -14.61 -0.93
C TRP A 84 6.24 -15.89 -1.67
N LEU A 85 7.27 -16.51 -2.25
CA LEU A 85 7.20 -17.74 -3.00
C LEU A 85 8.00 -18.81 -2.26
N GLN A 86 7.31 -19.86 -1.82
CA GLN A 86 7.86 -20.90 -0.99
C GLN A 86 8.24 -22.12 -1.82
N PHE A 87 9.46 -22.60 -1.64
CA PHE A 87 9.98 -23.82 -2.25
C PHE A 87 10.39 -24.82 -1.15
N PRO A 88 10.28 -26.12 -1.42
CA PRO A 88 10.73 -27.14 -0.46
C PRO A 88 12.22 -26.98 -0.12
N ASP A 89 13.06 -26.76 -1.12
CA ASP A 89 14.51 -26.66 -0.99
C ASP A 89 15.15 -25.87 -2.17
N MET A 90 16.45 -25.69 -2.11
CA MET A 90 17.23 -24.97 -3.12
C MET A 90 17.23 -25.69 -4.48
N GLU A 91 17.24 -27.01 -4.50
CA GLU A 91 17.27 -27.79 -5.75
C GLU A 91 15.98 -27.60 -6.55
N THR A 92 14.84 -27.68 -5.86
CA THR A 92 13.52 -27.42 -6.45
C THR A 92 13.41 -25.98 -6.98
N TYR A 93 13.95 -25.00 -6.22
CA TYR A 93 13.97 -23.61 -6.67
C TYR A 93 14.80 -23.45 -7.94
N GLN A 94 16.04 -23.98 -7.96
CA GLN A 94 16.94 -23.84 -9.12
C GLN A 94 16.38 -24.51 -10.38
N SER A 95 15.74 -25.67 -10.25
CA SER A 95 15.12 -26.35 -11.39
C SER A 95 13.92 -25.59 -11.98
N GLY A 96 13.21 -24.80 -11.15
CA GLY A 96 12.06 -24.00 -11.56
C GLY A 96 12.38 -22.52 -11.83
N GLU A 97 13.60 -22.04 -11.54
CA GLU A 97 13.94 -20.62 -11.54
C GLU A 97 13.66 -19.92 -12.87
N GLN A 98 14.05 -20.50 -13.99
CA GLN A 98 13.83 -19.90 -15.31
C GLN A 98 12.34 -19.69 -15.62
N ARG A 99 11.52 -20.68 -15.31
CA ARG A 99 10.06 -20.59 -15.53
C ARG A 99 9.45 -19.52 -14.61
N LEU A 100 9.85 -19.49 -13.35
CA LEU A 100 9.43 -18.46 -12.40
C LEU A 100 9.78 -17.06 -12.89
N LEU A 101 11.04 -16.83 -13.29
CA LEU A 101 11.49 -15.53 -13.76
C LEU A 101 10.76 -15.09 -15.03
N THR A 102 10.35 -16.03 -15.90
CA THR A 102 9.53 -15.73 -17.07
C THR A 102 8.13 -15.21 -16.66
N SER A 103 7.49 -15.86 -15.69
CA SER A 103 6.19 -15.40 -15.16
C SER A 103 6.29 -14.04 -14.47
N LEU A 104 7.36 -13.79 -13.72
CA LEU A 104 7.55 -12.49 -13.04
C LEU A 104 7.76 -11.32 -14.03
N ARG A 105 8.43 -11.56 -15.16
CA ARG A 105 8.67 -10.52 -16.20
C ARG A 105 7.39 -9.95 -16.81
N SER A 106 6.31 -10.73 -16.84
CA SER A 106 5.03 -10.26 -17.39
C SER A 106 4.31 -9.23 -16.49
N SER A 107 4.78 -9.03 -15.27
CA SER A 107 4.10 -8.20 -14.25
C SER A 107 5.06 -7.25 -13.55
N GLU A 108 5.85 -6.47 -14.31
CA GLU A 108 6.79 -5.49 -13.76
C GLU A 108 6.09 -4.47 -12.84
N GLY A 109 6.70 -4.17 -11.68
CA GLY A 109 6.10 -3.29 -10.68
C GLY A 109 7.02 -2.93 -9.52
N LYS A 110 6.43 -2.58 -8.36
CA LYS A 110 7.14 -2.09 -7.18
C LYS A 110 7.21 -3.11 -6.04
N ASP A 111 6.43 -4.17 -6.10
CA ASP A 111 6.32 -5.15 -5.03
C ASP A 111 7.51 -6.11 -5.07
N ARG A 112 8.13 -6.31 -3.90
CA ARG A 112 9.32 -7.17 -3.79
C ARG A 112 8.96 -8.64 -3.90
N VAL A 113 9.84 -9.42 -4.52
CA VAL A 113 9.72 -10.88 -4.55
C VAL A 113 10.73 -11.51 -3.59
N VAL A 114 10.22 -12.36 -2.71
CA VAL A 114 10.98 -13.09 -1.69
C VAL A 114 10.81 -14.58 -1.91
N ILE A 115 11.90 -15.27 -2.14
CA ILE A 115 11.95 -16.74 -2.21
C ILE A 115 12.21 -17.26 -0.80
N TYR A 116 11.38 -18.19 -0.34
CA TYR A 116 11.57 -18.87 0.94
C TYR A 116 11.83 -20.35 0.73
N LEU A 117 12.94 -20.84 1.25
CA LEU A 117 13.37 -22.23 1.19
C LEU A 117 13.09 -22.91 2.52
N GLN A 118 12.15 -23.87 2.51
CA GLN A 118 11.65 -24.51 3.74
C GLN A 118 12.72 -25.30 4.48
N LYS A 119 13.43 -26.18 3.76
CA LYS A 119 14.43 -27.07 4.31
C LYS A 119 15.60 -26.32 4.94
N GLU A 120 16.07 -25.30 4.25
CA GLU A 120 17.18 -24.45 4.69
C GLU A 120 16.74 -23.35 5.69
N ARG A 121 15.43 -23.14 5.84
CA ARG A 121 14.82 -22.03 6.61
C ARG A 121 15.42 -20.66 6.21
N ALA A 122 15.73 -20.51 4.94
CA ALA A 122 16.40 -19.34 4.38
C ALA A 122 15.46 -18.55 3.46
N LYS A 123 15.71 -17.23 3.41
CA LYS A 123 15.04 -16.34 2.47
C LYS A 123 16.05 -15.67 1.54
N LYS A 124 15.69 -15.56 0.27
CA LYS A 124 16.41 -14.82 -0.77
C LYS A 124 15.49 -13.74 -1.31
N VAL A 125 15.87 -12.49 -1.17
CA VAL A 125 15.14 -11.38 -1.82
C VAL A 125 15.69 -11.24 -3.23
N LEU A 126 14.81 -11.26 -4.24
CA LEU A 126 15.24 -11.02 -5.60
C LEU A 126 15.66 -9.56 -5.81
N PRO A 127 16.60 -9.27 -6.71
CA PRO A 127 16.98 -7.91 -7.07
C PRO A 127 15.78 -7.07 -7.57
N ALA A 128 15.86 -5.74 -7.44
CA ALA A 128 14.74 -4.83 -7.73
C ALA A 128 14.21 -4.90 -9.18
N ASN A 129 15.03 -5.33 -10.12
CA ASN A 129 14.61 -5.58 -11.51
C ASN A 129 13.67 -6.80 -11.68
N TRP A 130 13.41 -7.53 -10.60
CA TRP A 130 12.43 -8.61 -10.51
C TRP A 130 11.23 -8.25 -9.64
N ASN A 131 11.11 -7.00 -9.23
CA ASN A 131 9.91 -6.53 -8.55
C ASN A 131 8.72 -6.62 -9.51
N VAL A 132 7.55 -6.94 -8.96
CA VAL A 132 6.33 -7.19 -9.71
C VAL A 132 5.21 -6.25 -9.28
N GLN A 133 4.19 -6.13 -10.11
CA GLN A 133 2.88 -5.64 -9.69
C GLN A 133 2.06 -6.86 -9.26
N VAL A 134 1.80 -7.01 -7.97
CA VAL A 134 0.96 -8.10 -7.46
C VAL A 134 -0.48 -7.89 -7.92
N THR A 135 -0.91 -8.74 -8.86
CA THR A 135 -2.27 -8.75 -9.40
C THR A 135 -2.93 -10.11 -9.17
N PRO A 136 -4.26 -10.21 -9.17
CA PRO A 136 -4.94 -11.50 -9.07
C PRO A 136 -4.50 -12.50 -10.15
N GLY A 137 -4.28 -12.04 -11.39
CA GLY A 137 -3.81 -12.88 -12.49
C GLY A 137 -2.43 -13.47 -12.26
N LEU A 138 -1.47 -12.66 -11.75
CA LEU A 138 -0.13 -13.15 -11.39
C LEU A 138 -0.22 -14.19 -10.26
N LEU A 139 -1.03 -13.94 -9.24
CA LEU A 139 -1.19 -14.88 -8.12
C LEU A 139 -1.78 -16.22 -8.57
N GLU A 140 -2.76 -16.19 -9.47
CA GLU A 140 -3.36 -17.39 -10.06
C GLU A 140 -2.35 -18.17 -10.89
N GLU A 141 -1.57 -17.51 -11.75
CA GLU A 141 -0.52 -18.13 -12.57
C GLU A 141 0.53 -18.81 -11.69
N LEU A 142 1.05 -18.09 -10.69
CA LEU A 142 2.04 -18.63 -9.75
C LEU A 142 1.46 -19.75 -8.88
N GLY A 143 0.20 -19.62 -8.47
CA GLY A 143 -0.52 -20.64 -7.71
C GLY A 143 -0.69 -21.94 -8.47
N ARG A 144 -0.96 -21.89 -9.77
CA ARG A 144 -1.02 -23.08 -10.64
C ARG A 144 0.35 -23.78 -10.77
N GLY A 145 1.44 -23.01 -10.79
CA GLY A 145 2.80 -23.55 -10.95
C GLY A 145 3.43 -24.06 -9.66
N LEU A 146 3.23 -23.36 -8.57
CA LEU A 146 3.88 -23.62 -7.26
C LEU A 146 2.93 -24.26 -6.24
N GLY A 147 1.62 -24.18 -6.45
CA GLY A 147 0.59 -24.47 -5.49
C GLY A 147 0.20 -23.22 -4.69
N GLU A 148 -1.10 -22.97 -4.51
CA GLU A 148 -1.64 -21.78 -3.86
C GLU A 148 -1.08 -21.54 -2.44
N LYS A 149 -0.83 -22.62 -1.69
CA LYS A 149 -0.27 -22.56 -0.33
C LYS A 149 1.15 -21.98 -0.28
N ASN A 150 1.86 -22.04 -1.40
CA ASN A 150 3.26 -21.63 -1.54
C ASN A 150 3.41 -20.19 -2.06
N VAL A 151 2.29 -19.51 -2.34
CA VAL A 151 2.25 -18.13 -2.81
C VAL A 151 1.56 -17.28 -1.76
N LYS A 152 2.26 -16.31 -1.17
CA LYS A 152 1.71 -15.43 -0.13
C LYS A 152 2.05 -13.98 -0.41
N VAL A 153 1.08 -13.10 -0.20
CA VAL A 153 1.27 -11.65 -0.25
C VAL A 153 1.34 -11.12 1.18
N VAL A 154 2.41 -10.39 1.49
CA VAL A 154 2.61 -9.74 2.78
C VAL A 154 2.64 -8.23 2.56
N GLU A 155 1.72 -7.52 3.16
CA GLU A 155 1.73 -6.06 3.17
C GLU A 155 2.72 -5.57 4.22
N LYS A 156 3.62 -4.65 3.83
CA LYS A 156 4.51 -4.01 4.80
C LYS A 156 3.71 -3.01 5.61
N GLY A 157 3.82 -3.13 6.94
CA GLY A 157 3.16 -2.19 7.84
C GLY A 157 3.57 -0.73 7.56
N LEU A 158 2.61 0.17 7.66
CA LEU A 158 2.70 1.61 7.42
C LEU A 158 3.84 2.32 8.19
N GLU A 159 4.31 1.73 9.29
CA GLU A 159 5.41 2.28 10.11
C GLU A 159 6.73 2.45 9.36
N LYS A 160 6.96 1.68 8.30
CA LYS A 160 8.18 1.76 7.48
C LYS A 160 8.09 2.80 6.36
N LEU A 161 6.90 3.22 5.96
CA LEU A 161 6.70 4.22 4.91
C LEU A 161 7.07 5.64 5.37
N GLY A 162 7.05 5.92 6.67
CA GLY A 162 7.42 7.21 7.24
C GLY A 162 8.93 7.50 7.29
N LYS A 163 9.78 6.56 6.86
CA LYS A 163 11.25 6.70 6.87
C LYS A 163 11.87 6.79 5.47
N MET A 164 11.05 6.90 4.43
CA MET A 164 11.52 6.97 3.03
C MET A 164 11.44 8.38 2.44
N ASN A 165 11.78 9.40 3.25
CA ASN A 165 12.09 10.76 2.78
C ASN A 165 13.49 11.15 3.24
#